data_2061321b200520ca2e753465d878d197
#
_entry.id   2061321b200520ca2e753465d878d197
#
_cell.length_a   1.000
_cell.length_b   1.000
_cell.length_c   1.000
_cell.angle_alpha   90.00
_cell.angle_beta   90.00
_cell.angle_gamma   90.00
#
_symmetry.space_group_name_H-M   'P 1'
#
loop_
_entity.id
_entity.type
_entity.pdbx_description
1 polymer ?
#
loop_
_entity_poly.entity_id
_entity_poly.type
_entity_poly.pdbx_seq_one_letter_code
_entity_poly.pdbx_strand_id
1 'polypeptide(L)'
;MAKKVTRAYLDKVRRDNARKDKKTISSIENAADEIYKKILKRGKPAMRFPVRSLSNVSYDKRKGYLEIGKARKERTLTVNTVKGFAQTLRMMGLSRDLVRSNDFATKRDVYYQSKNWEDAKFEDQTESDTVMDDIEALFSVDDVSREQLRFVPDEHGGAVAGDPGGRGAADRGAAADLSWHLRRAAVARGVTQTSATA
;
A
#
# COMPACT_ATOMS: atom_id res chain seq x y z
N MET A 1 15.48 -29.23 1.30
CA MET A 1 14.27 -29.88 0.74
C MET A 1 13.15 -28.83 0.65
N ALA A 2 12.71 -28.45 -0.55
CA ALA A 2 11.57 -27.54 -0.74
C ALA A 2 10.27 -28.24 -0.35
N LYS A 3 9.51 -27.67 0.59
CA LYS A 3 8.19 -28.18 0.96
C LYS A 3 7.27 -28.11 -0.26
N LYS A 4 6.73 -29.26 -0.68
CA LYS A 4 5.77 -29.34 -1.78
C LYS A 4 4.51 -28.57 -1.41
N VAL A 5 4.19 -27.50 -2.16
CA VAL A 5 3.01 -26.67 -1.92
C VAL A 5 1.77 -27.49 -2.28
N THR A 6 0.91 -27.77 -1.32
CA THR A 6 -0.32 -28.55 -1.53
C THR A 6 -1.45 -27.66 -2.06
N ARG A 7 -2.39 -28.25 -2.83
CA ARG A 7 -3.60 -27.56 -3.33
C ARG A 7 -4.42 -26.95 -2.20
N ALA A 8 -4.57 -27.67 -1.10
CA ALA A 8 -5.28 -27.17 0.09
C ALA A 8 -4.63 -25.91 0.70
N TYR A 9 -3.30 -25.83 0.68
CA TYR A 9 -2.58 -24.64 1.12
C TYR A 9 -2.86 -23.44 0.19
N LEU A 10 -2.83 -23.65 -1.12
CA LEU A 10 -3.13 -22.58 -2.09
C LEU A 10 -4.57 -22.07 -1.96
N ASP A 11 -5.52 -22.97 -1.77
CA ASP A 11 -6.94 -22.62 -1.58
C ASP A 11 -7.17 -21.85 -0.27
N LYS A 12 -6.42 -22.18 0.79
CA LYS A 12 -6.43 -21.40 2.04
C LYS A 12 -5.90 -19.99 1.81
N VAL A 13 -4.74 -19.84 1.15
CA VAL A 13 -4.14 -18.55 0.85
C VAL A 13 -5.07 -17.67 0.01
N ARG A 14 -5.74 -18.26 -1.01
CA ARG A 14 -6.72 -17.54 -1.84
C ARG A 14 -7.89 -17.00 -1.02
N ARG A 15 -8.45 -17.81 -0.13
CA ARG A 15 -9.54 -17.37 0.77
C ARG A 15 -9.11 -16.28 1.72
N ASP A 16 -7.90 -16.40 2.29
CA ASP A 16 -7.37 -15.41 3.20
C ASP A 16 -7.09 -14.08 2.49
N ASN A 17 -6.57 -14.11 1.26
CA ASN A 17 -6.37 -12.92 0.45
C ASN A 17 -7.70 -12.26 0.07
N ALA A 18 -8.70 -13.03 -0.38
CA ALA A 18 -10.02 -12.50 -0.71
C ALA A 18 -10.70 -11.83 0.50
N ARG A 19 -10.51 -12.40 1.71
CA ARG A 19 -11.00 -11.78 2.94
C ARG A 19 -10.29 -10.47 3.26
N LYS A 20 -8.97 -10.40 3.07
CA LYS A 20 -8.18 -9.19 3.25
C LYS A 20 -8.58 -8.12 2.24
N ASP A 21 -8.73 -8.48 0.97
CA ASP A 21 -9.17 -7.57 -0.10
C ASP A 21 -10.55 -6.97 0.21
N LYS A 22 -11.51 -7.81 0.64
CA LYS A 22 -12.83 -7.33 1.06
C LYS A 22 -12.75 -6.36 2.25
N LYS A 23 -11.91 -6.65 3.24
CA LYS A 23 -11.66 -5.77 4.40
C LYS A 23 -11.10 -4.42 3.93
N THR A 24 -10.08 -4.45 3.09
CA THR A 24 -9.42 -3.23 2.55
C THR A 24 -10.42 -2.36 1.80
N ILE A 25 -11.21 -2.94 0.89
CA ILE A 25 -12.25 -2.22 0.15
C ILE A 25 -13.25 -1.60 1.12
N SER A 26 -13.75 -2.37 2.09
CA SER A 26 -14.71 -1.86 3.09
C SER A 26 -14.13 -0.71 3.92
N SER A 27 -12.88 -0.77 4.35
CA SER A 27 -12.23 0.32 5.11
C SER A 27 -12.13 1.59 4.26
N ILE A 28 -11.73 1.46 2.98
CA ILE A 28 -11.65 2.60 2.05
C ILE A 28 -13.04 3.21 1.81
N GLU A 29 -14.04 2.38 1.52
CA GLU A 29 -15.40 2.84 1.24
C GLU A 29 -16.03 3.51 2.48
N ASN A 30 -15.86 2.94 3.67
CA ASN A 30 -16.35 3.52 4.91
C ASN A 30 -15.73 4.90 5.18
N ALA A 31 -14.42 5.05 4.98
CA ALA A 31 -13.74 6.32 5.15
C ALA A 31 -14.25 7.39 4.16
N ALA A 32 -14.47 7.01 2.91
CA ALA A 32 -15.03 7.90 1.89
C ALA A 32 -16.48 8.27 2.20
N ASP A 33 -17.29 7.31 2.63
CA ASP A 33 -18.70 7.52 3.00
C ASP A 33 -18.87 8.46 4.20
N GLU A 34 -18.00 8.35 5.20
CA GLU A 34 -18.01 9.28 6.33
C GLU A 34 -17.79 10.74 5.89
N ILE A 35 -16.82 10.93 4.98
CA ILE A 35 -16.51 12.24 4.41
C ILE A 35 -17.73 12.75 3.61
N TYR A 36 -18.26 11.91 2.72
CA TYR A 36 -19.42 12.24 1.90
C TYR A 36 -20.65 12.63 2.72
N LYS A 37 -20.98 11.85 3.75
CA LYS A 37 -22.09 12.15 4.67
C LYS A 37 -21.92 13.48 5.40
N LYS A 38 -20.69 13.85 5.78
CA LYS A 38 -20.40 15.15 6.38
C LYS A 38 -20.58 16.31 5.40
N ILE A 39 -20.15 16.12 4.13
CA ILE A 39 -20.36 17.12 3.07
C ILE A 39 -21.86 17.36 2.83
N LEU A 40 -22.63 16.28 2.69
CA LEU A 40 -24.09 16.39 2.49
C LEU A 40 -24.80 17.16 3.61
N LYS A 41 -24.33 16.98 4.86
CA LYS A 41 -24.84 17.71 6.02
C LYS A 41 -24.30 19.14 6.14
N ARG A 42 -23.59 19.64 5.12
CA ARG A 42 -22.92 20.96 5.12
C ARG A 42 -21.94 21.13 6.31
N GLY A 43 -21.43 20.00 6.84
CA GLY A 43 -20.41 20.00 7.88
C GLY A 43 -19.01 20.21 7.31
N LYS A 44 -18.02 20.29 8.18
CA LYS A 44 -16.61 20.33 7.81
C LYS A 44 -16.04 18.91 7.89
N PRO A 45 -15.86 18.18 6.77
CA PRO A 45 -15.26 16.87 6.81
C PRO A 45 -13.78 16.97 7.21
N ALA A 46 -13.32 15.99 7.95
CA ALA A 46 -11.95 15.91 8.38
C ALA A 46 -11.47 14.45 8.35
N MET A 47 -10.22 14.25 7.95
CA MET A 47 -9.51 12.97 8.04
C MET A 47 -8.52 13.02 9.20
N ARG A 48 -8.47 11.96 10.01
CA ARG A 48 -7.58 11.84 11.17
C ARG A 48 -6.50 10.82 10.90
N PHE A 49 -5.29 11.28 10.66
CA PHE A 49 -4.13 10.45 10.40
C PHE A 49 -3.34 10.19 11.68
N PRO A 50 -2.85 8.97 11.91
CA PRO A 50 -1.85 8.72 12.94
C PRO A 50 -0.60 9.56 12.70
N VAL A 51 -0.04 10.13 13.78
CA VAL A 51 1.22 10.86 13.68
C VAL A 51 2.36 9.87 13.49
N ARG A 52 3.11 10.00 12.39
CA ARG A 52 4.21 9.11 11.99
C ARG A 52 5.58 9.54 12.54
N SER A 53 5.63 10.07 13.75
CA SER A 53 6.89 10.43 14.41
C SER A 53 7.38 9.31 15.32
N LEU A 54 8.69 9.21 15.52
CA LEU A 54 9.27 8.25 16.46
C LEU A 54 8.73 8.43 17.87
N SER A 55 8.36 9.66 18.27
CA SER A 55 7.74 9.94 19.56
C SER A 55 6.34 9.32 19.72
N ASN A 56 5.69 8.96 18.61
CA ASN A 56 4.37 8.31 18.60
C ASN A 56 4.47 6.81 18.27
N VAL A 57 5.64 6.21 18.44
CA VAL A 57 5.86 4.78 18.19
C VAL A 57 6.25 4.11 19.50
N SER A 58 5.63 2.98 19.82
CA SER A 58 5.94 2.17 20.99
C SER A 58 6.21 0.73 20.60
N TYR A 59 7.13 0.10 21.31
CA TYR A 59 7.41 -1.33 21.11
C TYR A 59 6.45 -2.18 21.95
N ASP A 60 5.63 -2.98 21.28
CA ASP A 60 4.79 -3.98 21.97
C ASP A 60 5.59 -5.26 22.20
N LYS A 61 5.98 -5.49 23.47
CA LYS A 61 6.75 -6.68 23.88
C LYS A 61 6.01 -8.00 23.65
N ARG A 62 4.67 -7.99 23.63
CA ARG A 62 3.87 -9.21 23.41
C ARG A 62 3.86 -9.60 21.95
N LYS A 63 3.76 -8.62 21.06
CA LYS A 63 3.70 -8.81 19.62
C LYS A 63 5.08 -8.84 18.96
N GLY A 64 6.09 -8.31 19.63
CA GLY A 64 7.47 -8.29 19.13
C GLY A 64 7.74 -7.27 18.02
N TYR A 65 6.89 -6.25 17.85
CA TYR A 65 7.06 -5.21 16.83
C TYR A 65 6.66 -3.81 17.32
N LEU A 66 7.03 -2.80 16.53
CA LEU A 66 6.71 -1.41 16.79
C LEU A 66 5.27 -1.09 16.33
N GLU A 67 4.49 -0.45 17.20
CA GLU A 67 3.14 0.02 16.90
C GLU A 67 3.06 1.54 16.91
N ILE A 68 2.25 2.09 16.01
CA ILE A 68 1.94 3.52 15.98
C ILE A 68 1.04 3.84 17.18
N GLY A 69 1.44 4.83 17.97
CA GLY A 69 0.71 5.27 19.16
C GLY A 69 -0.62 5.97 18.85
N LYS A 70 -1.20 6.59 19.89
CA LYS A 70 -2.55 7.16 19.83
C LYS A 70 -2.62 8.60 19.29
N ALA A 71 -1.48 9.28 19.14
CA ALA A 71 -1.48 10.66 18.64
C ALA A 71 -1.98 10.71 17.19
N ARG A 72 -2.89 11.64 16.91
CA ARG A 72 -3.53 11.82 15.61
C ARG A 72 -3.38 13.26 15.15
N LYS A 73 -3.15 13.45 13.84
CA LYS A 73 -3.19 14.73 13.15
C LYS A 73 -4.49 14.80 12.36
N GLU A 74 -5.24 15.87 12.52
CA GLU A 74 -6.49 16.11 11.80
C GLU A 74 -6.22 17.01 10.59
N ARG A 75 -6.71 16.61 9.41
CA ARG A 75 -6.74 17.43 8.20
C ARG A 75 -8.21 17.71 7.89
N THR A 76 -8.63 18.94 8.12
CA THR A 76 -9.99 19.40 7.83
C THR A 76 -10.07 19.95 6.42
N LEU A 77 -11.19 19.72 5.71
CA LEU A 77 -11.43 20.30 4.40
C LEU A 77 -11.67 21.81 4.53
N THR A 78 -10.76 22.58 3.94
CA THR A 78 -10.81 24.04 3.84
C THR A 78 -10.34 24.44 2.44
N VAL A 79 -10.48 25.71 2.08
CA VAL A 79 -9.97 26.23 0.79
C VAL A 79 -8.47 25.93 0.63
N ASN A 80 -7.67 26.08 1.68
CA ASN A 80 -6.23 25.87 1.63
C ASN A 80 -5.82 24.38 1.62
N THR A 81 -6.69 23.47 2.04
CA THR A 81 -6.38 22.04 2.13
C THR A 81 -7.11 21.21 1.07
N VAL A 82 -7.95 21.82 0.23
CA VAL A 82 -8.81 21.13 -0.74
C VAL A 82 -8.02 20.27 -1.71
N LYS A 83 -6.87 20.76 -2.23
CA LYS A 83 -6.01 20.00 -3.15
C LYS A 83 -5.52 18.72 -2.48
N GLY A 84 -4.87 18.82 -1.31
CA GLY A 84 -4.36 17.65 -0.60
C GLY A 84 -5.47 16.69 -0.13
N PHE A 85 -6.67 17.22 0.13
CA PHE A 85 -7.84 16.42 0.45
C PHE A 85 -8.33 15.62 -0.76
N ALA A 86 -8.41 16.27 -1.94
CA ALA A 86 -8.77 15.63 -3.21
C ALA A 86 -7.71 14.59 -3.63
N GLN A 87 -6.43 14.90 -3.50
CA GLN A 87 -5.31 13.97 -3.74
C GLN A 87 -5.44 12.71 -2.88
N THR A 88 -5.73 12.87 -1.58
CA THR A 88 -5.92 11.73 -0.67
C THR A 88 -7.10 10.85 -1.12
N LEU A 89 -8.25 11.45 -1.45
CA LEU A 89 -9.43 10.70 -1.93
C LEU A 89 -9.16 10.00 -3.27
N ARG A 90 -8.46 10.65 -4.21
CA ARG A 90 -8.06 10.04 -5.49
C ARG A 90 -7.14 8.85 -5.28
N MET A 91 -6.15 8.98 -4.38
CA MET A 91 -5.24 7.89 -4.03
C MET A 91 -5.98 6.70 -3.39
N MET A 92 -6.94 6.96 -2.49
CA MET A 92 -7.81 5.93 -1.91
C MET A 92 -8.66 5.24 -2.99
N GLY A 93 -9.20 6.01 -3.94
CA GLY A 93 -9.94 5.49 -5.10
C GLY A 93 -9.07 4.59 -5.97
N LEU A 94 -7.85 5.01 -6.28
CA LEU A 94 -6.88 4.21 -7.02
C LEU A 94 -6.55 2.89 -6.29
N SER A 95 -6.28 2.94 -4.99
CA SER A 95 -6.05 1.72 -4.19
C SER A 95 -7.23 0.74 -4.27
N ARG A 96 -8.47 1.24 -4.10
CA ARG A 96 -9.68 0.41 -4.24
C ARG A 96 -9.76 -0.26 -5.61
N ASP A 97 -9.47 0.48 -6.67
CA ASP A 97 -9.55 -0.04 -8.04
C ASP A 97 -8.46 -1.08 -8.31
N LEU A 98 -7.23 -0.87 -7.80
CA LEU A 98 -6.15 -1.86 -7.83
C LEU A 98 -6.53 -3.16 -7.07
N VAL A 99 -7.16 -3.04 -5.90
CA VAL A 99 -7.63 -4.22 -5.16
C VAL A 99 -8.70 -4.97 -5.94
N ARG A 100 -9.66 -4.26 -6.58
CA ARG A 100 -10.72 -4.86 -7.39
C ARG A 100 -10.21 -5.55 -8.65
N SER A 101 -9.24 -4.94 -9.33
CA SER A 101 -8.61 -5.51 -10.53
C SER A 101 -7.56 -6.57 -10.21
N ASN A 102 -7.24 -6.77 -8.90
CA ASN A 102 -6.15 -7.62 -8.44
C ASN A 102 -4.80 -7.22 -9.08
N ASP A 103 -4.56 -5.94 -9.18
CA ASP A 103 -3.35 -5.33 -9.73
C ASP A 103 -2.55 -4.61 -8.66
N PHE A 104 -1.36 -4.12 -9.02
CA PHE A 104 -0.45 -3.39 -8.13
C PHE A 104 0.10 -2.17 -8.86
N ALA A 105 0.46 -1.15 -8.11
CA ALA A 105 1.17 0.01 -8.63
C ALA A 105 2.42 0.29 -7.80
N THR A 106 3.52 0.64 -8.47
CA THR A 106 4.69 1.18 -7.79
C THR A 106 4.44 2.63 -7.37
N LYS A 107 5.26 3.16 -6.48
CA LYS A 107 5.21 4.58 -6.11
C LYS A 107 5.30 5.49 -7.34
N ARG A 108 6.17 5.14 -8.28
CA ARG A 108 6.37 5.88 -9.52
C ARG A 108 5.16 5.80 -10.44
N ASP A 109 4.53 4.62 -10.56
CA ASP A 109 3.31 4.45 -11.35
C ASP A 109 2.17 5.31 -10.83
N VAL A 110 1.99 5.36 -9.50
CA VAL A 110 0.99 6.20 -8.84
C VAL A 110 1.23 7.68 -9.16
N TYR A 111 2.48 8.14 -9.06
CA TYR A 111 2.84 9.50 -9.43
C TYR A 111 2.51 9.82 -10.89
N TYR A 112 2.86 8.94 -11.84
CA TYR A 112 2.53 9.16 -13.25
C TYR A 112 1.03 9.10 -13.53
N GLN A 113 0.30 8.19 -12.91
CA GLN A 113 -1.16 8.14 -13.03
C GLN A 113 -1.82 9.43 -12.51
N SER A 114 -1.26 10.03 -11.47
CA SER A 114 -1.77 11.27 -10.90
C SER A 114 -1.73 12.46 -11.86
N LYS A 115 -0.89 12.42 -12.90
CA LYS A 115 -0.82 13.48 -13.91
C LYS A 115 -2.15 13.65 -14.67
N ASN A 116 -2.99 12.61 -14.66
CA ASN A 116 -4.34 12.62 -15.25
C ASN A 116 -5.43 13.05 -14.25
N TRP A 117 -5.06 13.52 -13.03
CA TRP A 117 -6.03 13.90 -12.00
C TRP A 117 -6.37 15.40 -12.01
N GLU A 118 -6.12 16.09 -13.12
CA GLU A 118 -6.42 17.51 -13.27
C GLU A 118 -5.81 18.34 -12.14
N ASP A 119 -6.64 19.10 -11.40
CA ASP A 119 -6.19 19.96 -10.30
C ASP A 119 -5.65 19.16 -9.08
N ALA A 120 -6.00 17.88 -8.97
CA ALA A 120 -5.52 17.00 -7.92
C ALA A 120 -4.19 16.30 -8.24
N LYS A 121 -3.53 16.61 -9.38
CA LYS A 121 -2.23 16.04 -9.74
C LYS A 121 -1.17 16.37 -8.69
N PHE A 122 -0.22 15.45 -8.49
CA PHE A 122 0.97 15.72 -7.69
C PHE A 122 1.99 16.54 -8.49
N GLU A 123 2.63 17.48 -7.85
CA GLU A 123 3.71 18.27 -8.48
C GLU A 123 4.98 17.42 -8.61
N ASP A 124 5.35 16.72 -7.57
CA ASP A 124 6.51 15.84 -7.52
C ASP A 124 6.18 14.47 -6.88
N GLN A 125 7.12 13.54 -6.99
CA GLN A 125 6.98 12.20 -6.44
C GLN A 125 6.95 12.20 -4.91
N THR A 126 7.67 13.11 -4.26
CA THR A 126 7.75 13.21 -2.80
C THR A 126 6.39 13.55 -2.21
N GLU A 127 5.63 14.43 -2.88
CA GLU A 127 4.24 14.74 -2.49
C GLU A 127 3.35 13.50 -2.58
N SER A 128 3.45 12.75 -3.68
CA SER A 128 2.72 11.48 -3.87
C SER A 128 3.08 10.46 -2.79
N ASP A 129 4.36 10.28 -2.52
CA ASP A 129 4.86 9.35 -1.50
C ASP A 129 4.35 9.73 -0.10
N THR A 130 4.32 11.02 0.21
CA THR A 130 3.81 11.52 1.50
C THR A 130 2.33 11.19 1.67
N VAL A 131 1.51 11.38 0.64
CA VAL A 131 0.08 11.06 0.69
C VAL A 131 -0.13 9.55 0.79
N MET A 132 0.66 8.75 0.08
CA MET A 132 0.62 7.28 0.16
C MET A 132 0.93 6.79 1.57
N ASP A 133 1.97 7.33 2.20
CA ASP A 133 2.35 7.02 3.57
C ASP A 133 1.28 7.46 4.59
N ASP A 134 0.60 8.60 4.35
CA ASP A 134 -0.50 9.05 5.20
C ASP A 134 -1.70 8.09 5.11
N ILE A 135 -2.02 7.59 3.92
CA ILE A 135 -3.09 6.60 3.71
C ILE A 135 -2.74 5.26 4.36
N GLU A 136 -1.50 4.79 4.22
CA GLU A 136 -1.04 3.59 4.92
C GLU A 136 -1.21 3.73 6.43
N ALA A 137 -0.78 4.86 6.99
CA ALA A 137 -0.96 5.13 8.42
C ALA A 137 -2.44 5.21 8.81
N LEU A 138 -3.30 5.77 7.96
CA LEU A 138 -4.74 5.86 8.20
C LEU A 138 -5.36 4.47 8.35
N PHE A 139 -5.08 3.56 7.42
CA PHE A 139 -5.67 2.23 7.38
C PHE A 139 -4.94 1.19 8.24
N SER A 140 -3.72 1.50 8.73
CA SER A 140 -3.02 0.63 9.68
C SER A 140 -3.81 0.41 10.99
N VAL A 141 -4.69 1.35 11.34
CA VAL A 141 -5.61 1.23 12.49
C VAL A 141 -6.58 0.06 12.30
N ASP A 142 -6.94 -0.22 11.06
CA ASP A 142 -7.82 -1.35 10.67
C ASP A 142 -7.03 -2.61 10.31
N ASP A 143 -5.74 -2.69 10.67
CA ASP A 143 -4.83 -3.77 10.26
C ASP A 143 -4.76 -3.95 8.74
N VAL A 144 -4.80 -2.88 7.98
CA VAL A 144 -4.58 -2.88 6.53
C VAL A 144 -3.16 -2.39 6.25
N SER A 145 -2.34 -3.24 5.65
CA SER A 145 -0.95 -2.91 5.30
C SER A 145 -0.85 -2.28 3.91
N ARG A 146 0.31 -1.69 3.60
CA ARG A 146 0.62 -1.11 2.28
C ARG A 146 0.41 -2.12 1.14
N GLU A 147 0.81 -3.36 1.32
CA GLU A 147 0.65 -4.41 0.30
C GLU A 147 -0.83 -4.74 0.06
N GLN A 148 -1.67 -4.61 1.09
CA GLN A 148 -3.12 -4.77 0.95
C GLN A 148 -3.76 -3.59 0.22
N LEU A 149 -3.18 -2.40 0.33
CA LEU A 149 -3.54 -1.22 -0.46
C LEU A 149 -3.02 -1.32 -1.91
N ARG A 150 -2.27 -2.39 -2.25
CA ARG A 150 -1.68 -2.66 -3.57
C ARG A 150 -0.60 -1.67 -4.00
N PHE A 151 0.01 -0.96 -3.07
CA PHE A 151 1.17 -0.14 -3.33
C PHE A 151 2.45 -0.92 -3.01
N VAL A 152 3.35 -0.97 -3.98
CA VAL A 152 4.65 -1.65 -3.85
C VAL A 152 5.79 -0.64 -3.95
N PRO A 153 6.94 -0.89 -3.29
CA PRO A 153 8.12 -0.06 -3.47
C PRO A 153 8.56 -0.02 -4.93
N ASP A 154 9.24 1.05 -5.33
CA ASP A 154 9.92 1.08 -6.61
C ASP A 154 10.95 -0.04 -6.68
N GLU A 155 11.08 -0.64 -7.86
CA GLU A 155 12.07 -1.69 -8.08
C GLU A 155 13.46 -1.06 -8.15
N HIS A 156 14.21 -1.17 -7.07
CA HIS A 156 15.67 -1.13 -7.17
C HIS A 156 16.10 -2.53 -7.54
N GLY A 157 16.86 -2.68 -8.62
CA GLY A 157 17.32 -3.96 -9.11
C GLY A 157 17.90 -4.81 -7.98
N GLY A 158 17.18 -5.88 -7.60
CA GLY A 158 17.63 -6.79 -6.57
C GLY A 158 18.83 -7.57 -7.08
N ALA A 159 19.93 -7.58 -6.32
CA ALA A 159 21.01 -8.53 -6.56
C ALA A 159 20.48 -9.92 -6.20
N VAL A 160 20.43 -10.83 -7.19
CA VAL A 160 20.20 -12.25 -6.91
C VAL A 160 21.58 -12.85 -6.58
N ALA A 161 21.80 -13.10 -5.29
CA ALA A 161 22.94 -13.90 -4.86
C ALA A 161 22.61 -15.37 -5.10
N GLY A 162 23.12 -15.92 -6.19
CA GLY A 162 23.05 -17.33 -6.53
C GLY A 162 24.40 -17.77 -7.06
N ASP A 163 24.71 -19.07 -6.94
CA ASP A 163 25.93 -19.68 -7.44
C ASP A 163 26.12 -19.35 -8.94
N PRO A 164 27.24 -18.72 -9.35
CA PRO A 164 27.50 -18.36 -10.73
C PRO A 164 27.90 -19.54 -11.64
N GLY A 165 27.71 -20.79 -11.24
CA GLY A 165 28.06 -22.00 -11.98
C GLY A 165 27.21 -22.32 -13.21
N GLY A 166 26.26 -21.48 -13.60
CA GLY A 166 25.38 -21.68 -14.75
C GLY A 166 25.63 -20.71 -15.89
N ARG A 167 26.25 -21.17 -16.97
CA ARG A 167 26.46 -20.55 -18.27
C ARG A 167 25.30 -19.68 -18.75
N GLY A 168 25.60 -18.47 -19.28
CA GLY A 168 24.74 -17.77 -20.23
C GLY A 168 24.50 -16.30 -19.90
N ALA A 169 25.41 -15.45 -20.39
CA ALA A 169 25.16 -14.01 -20.53
C ALA A 169 24.22 -13.75 -21.70
N ALA A 170 22.95 -14.14 -21.59
CA ALA A 170 21.94 -13.78 -22.57
C ALA A 170 20.58 -13.92 -21.87
N ASP A 171 20.17 -12.94 -21.16
CA ASP A 171 18.78 -12.52 -21.03
C ASP A 171 18.58 -11.53 -19.88
N ARG A 172 19.00 -10.28 -20.08
CA ARG A 172 18.69 -9.22 -19.10
C ARG A 172 17.22 -8.77 -19.14
N GLY A 173 16.47 -9.18 -20.16
CA GLY A 173 15.05 -8.90 -20.30
C GLY A 173 14.15 -9.89 -19.56
N ALA A 174 14.54 -11.19 -19.55
CA ALA A 174 13.73 -12.23 -18.91
C ALA A 174 13.81 -12.22 -17.38
N ALA A 175 14.90 -11.71 -16.80
CA ALA A 175 15.08 -11.63 -15.35
C ALA A 175 14.12 -10.61 -14.69
N ALA A 176 13.83 -9.51 -15.38
CA ALA A 176 12.87 -8.50 -14.90
C ALA A 176 11.45 -9.05 -14.89
N ASP A 177 11.06 -9.80 -15.92
CA ASP A 177 9.73 -10.39 -16.03
C ASP A 177 9.52 -11.53 -15.02
N LEU A 178 10.53 -12.38 -14.80
CA LEU A 178 10.49 -13.42 -13.78
C LEU A 178 10.39 -12.83 -12.35
N SER A 179 11.03 -11.71 -12.07
CA SER A 179 10.98 -11.06 -10.76
C SER A 179 9.58 -10.54 -10.48
N TRP A 180 8.87 -10.01 -11.47
CA TRP A 180 7.50 -9.56 -11.37
C TRP A 180 6.53 -10.72 -11.10
N HIS A 181 6.67 -11.84 -11.84
CA HIS A 181 5.86 -13.03 -11.63
C HIS A 181 6.11 -13.70 -10.27
N LEU A 182 7.36 -13.71 -9.79
CA LEU A 182 7.72 -14.24 -8.48
C LEU A 182 7.19 -13.36 -7.33
N ARG A 183 7.20 -12.03 -7.48
CA ARG A 183 6.60 -11.11 -6.51
C ARG A 183 5.08 -11.23 -6.46
N ARG A 184 4.43 -11.31 -7.61
CA ARG A 184 2.99 -11.57 -7.70
C ARG A 184 2.62 -12.89 -7.02
N ALA A 185 3.45 -13.92 -7.20
CA ALA A 185 3.29 -15.22 -6.51
C ALA A 185 3.63 -15.16 -5.01
N ALA A 186 4.54 -14.28 -4.56
CA ALA A 186 4.89 -14.11 -3.16
C ALA A 186 3.80 -13.34 -2.39
N VAL A 187 3.26 -12.27 -2.97
CA VAL A 187 2.12 -11.53 -2.40
C VAL A 187 0.86 -12.41 -2.39
N ALA A 188 0.62 -13.18 -3.44
CA ALA A 188 -0.44 -14.19 -3.47
C ALA A 188 -0.27 -15.30 -2.42
N ARG A 189 0.96 -15.51 -1.92
CA ARG A 189 1.29 -16.50 -0.88
C ARG A 189 1.38 -15.92 0.53
N GLY A 190 1.18 -14.60 0.71
CA GLY A 190 1.25 -13.95 2.02
C GLY A 190 2.65 -13.95 2.64
N VAL A 191 3.70 -14.08 1.82
CA VAL A 191 5.09 -14.02 2.29
C VAL A 191 5.55 -12.57 2.23
N THR A 192 5.51 -11.88 3.36
CA THR A 192 6.17 -10.59 3.53
C THR A 192 7.69 -10.83 3.53
N GLN A 193 8.40 -10.23 2.59
CA GLN A 193 9.86 -10.12 2.71
C GLN A 193 10.16 -9.09 3.80
N THR A 194 10.66 -9.57 4.94
CA THR A 194 11.39 -8.73 5.88
C THR A 194 12.65 -8.25 5.17
N SER A 195 12.73 -6.94 4.93
CA SER A 195 13.98 -6.31 4.51
C SER A 195 15.00 -6.47 5.65
N ALA A 196 15.94 -7.38 5.49
CA ALA A 196 17.15 -7.39 6.29
C ALA A 196 18.03 -6.25 5.77
N THR A 197 18.10 -5.17 6.53
CA THR A 197 19.17 -4.18 6.45
C THR A 197 20.36 -4.76 7.22
N ALA A 198 21.44 -5.02 6.53
CA ALA A 198 22.79 -5.02 7.08
C ALA A 198 23.52 -3.81 6.51
#